data_15dd20db6a202a1f653c76f018db2718
#
_entry.id   15dd20db6a202a1f653c76f018db2718
#
_cell.length_a   1.000
_cell.length_b   1.000
_cell.length_c   1.000
_cell.angle_alpha   90.00
_cell.angle_beta   90.00
_cell.angle_gamma   90.00
#
_symmetry.space_group_name_H-M   'P 1'
#
loop_
_entity.id
_entity.type
_entity.pdbx_description
1 polymer ?
#
loop_
_entity_poly.entity_id
_entity_poly.type
_entity_poly.pdbx_seq_one_letter_code
_entity_poly.pdbx_strand_id
1 'polypeptide(L)'
;MNINNFKLNSIPFVVKVYMGFALFVFLLMGLTFLHAYIKRPEQMQSLQLYEQKLETISSKKVNEKYYASGRASQNNNLEITYDSVTIDDVKEILSKQNIGWNEINKNRIVGRDYDTNIYLELFKERGSDKVTLILQKRN
;
A
#
# COMPACT_ATOMS: atom_id res chain seq x y z
N MET A 1 -30.53 33.06 -16.43
CA MET A 1 -29.10 33.41 -16.50
C MET A 1 -28.50 32.62 -17.67
N ASN A 2 -28.17 33.32 -18.78
CA ASN A 2 -27.84 32.67 -20.07
C ASN A 2 -26.34 32.36 -20.10
N ILE A 3 -25.96 31.07 -19.92
CA ILE A 3 -24.56 30.60 -19.85
C ILE A 3 -23.91 30.43 -21.25
N ASN A 4 -24.63 30.76 -22.33
CA ASN A 4 -24.31 30.34 -23.69
C ASN A 4 -23.39 31.26 -24.53
N ASN A 5 -22.64 32.20 -23.92
CA ASN A 5 -21.78 33.08 -24.70
C ASN A 5 -20.35 33.25 -24.17
N PHE A 6 -19.76 32.17 -23.67
CA PHE A 6 -18.32 32.18 -23.43
C PHE A 6 -17.58 31.95 -24.75
N LYS A 7 -17.29 33.07 -25.50
CA LYS A 7 -16.54 32.99 -26.74
C LYS A 7 -15.07 32.65 -26.43
N LEU A 8 -14.68 31.40 -26.61
CA LEU A 8 -13.30 30.91 -26.49
C LEU A 8 -12.30 31.76 -27.28
N ASN A 9 -12.78 32.44 -28.34
CA ASN A 9 -11.94 33.28 -29.22
C ASN A 9 -11.48 34.60 -28.55
N SER A 10 -12.12 35.05 -27.47
CA SER A 10 -11.74 36.27 -26.74
C SER A 10 -10.65 36.09 -25.71
N ILE A 11 -10.26 34.83 -25.46
CA ILE A 11 -9.23 34.52 -24.46
C ILE A 11 -7.83 34.72 -25.08
N PRO A 12 -6.92 35.49 -24.44
CA PRO A 12 -5.54 35.65 -24.89
C PRO A 12 -4.86 34.31 -25.15
N PHE A 13 -4.01 34.21 -26.18
CA PHE A 13 -3.32 32.99 -26.58
C PHE A 13 -2.55 32.35 -25.39
N VAL A 14 -1.88 33.17 -24.60
CA VAL A 14 -1.13 32.73 -23.41
C VAL A 14 -2.04 32.01 -22.40
N VAL A 15 -3.24 32.51 -22.15
CA VAL A 15 -4.21 31.88 -21.24
C VAL A 15 -4.69 30.53 -21.79
N LYS A 16 -4.88 30.41 -23.10
CA LYS A 16 -5.24 29.12 -23.73
C LYS A 16 -4.13 28.08 -23.53
N VAL A 17 -2.87 28.47 -23.66
CA VAL A 17 -1.71 27.58 -23.43
C VAL A 17 -1.68 27.11 -21.96
N TYR A 18 -1.85 28.00 -21.00
CA TYR A 18 -1.90 27.63 -19.58
C TYR A 18 -3.11 26.72 -19.25
N MET A 19 -4.28 27.00 -19.81
CA MET A 19 -5.45 26.15 -19.64
C MET A 19 -5.22 24.76 -20.24
N GLY A 20 -4.61 24.67 -21.44
CA GLY A 20 -4.26 23.39 -22.08
C GLY A 20 -3.27 22.59 -21.25
N PHE A 21 -2.24 23.26 -20.71
CA PHE A 21 -1.25 22.62 -19.83
C PHE A 21 -1.89 22.14 -18.51
N ALA A 22 -2.72 22.96 -17.88
CA ALA A 22 -3.44 22.57 -16.67
C ALA A 22 -4.34 21.34 -16.91
N LEU A 23 -5.10 21.34 -18.02
CA LEU A 23 -5.94 20.22 -18.40
C LEU A 23 -5.12 18.95 -18.64
N PHE A 24 -3.98 19.06 -19.30
CA PHE A 24 -3.06 17.94 -19.53
C PHE A 24 -2.55 17.34 -18.21
N VAL A 25 -2.14 18.21 -17.26
CA VAL A 25 -1.70 17.76 -15.92
C VAL A 25 -2.84 17.05 -15.19
N PHE A 26 -4.06 17.59 -15.21
CA PHE A 26 -5.23 16.95 -14.61
C PHE A 26 -5.55 15.59 -15.25
N LEU A 27 -5.43 15.46 -16.56
CA LEU A 27 -5.61 14.18 -17.27
C LEU A 27 -4.55 13.15 -16.83
N LEU A 28 -3.27 13.54 -16.76
CA LEU A 28 -2.21 12.65 -16.28
C LEU A 28 -2.45 12.20 -14.85
N MET A 29 -2.84 13.12 -13.96
CA MET A 29 -3.20 12.77 -12.59
C MET A 29 -4.40 11.82 -12.55
N GLY A 30 -5.44 12.08 -13.33
CA GLY A 30 -6.62 11.23 -13.44
C GLY A 30 -6.28 9.81 -13.92
N LEU A 31 -5.39 9.68 -14.90
CA LEU A 31 -4.93 8.38 -15.40
C LEU A 31 -4.16 7.59 -14.34
N THR A 32 -3.30 8.25 -13.55
CA THR A 32 -2.56 7.57 -12.46
C THR A 32 -3.50 7.08 -11.35
N PHE A 33 -4.50 7.88 -10.97
CA PHE A 33 -5.53 7.46 -10.02
C PHE A 33 -6.38 6.30 -10.54
N LEU A 34 -6.78 6.36 -11.80
CA LEU A 34 -7.57 5.30 -12.44
C LEU A 34 -6.77 3.99 -12.49
N HIS A 35 -5.49 4.05 -12.86
CA HIS A 35 -4.61 2.88 -12.88
C HIS A 35 -4.48 2.24 -11.48
N ALA A 36 -4.24 3.06 -10.44
CA ALA A 36 -4.17 2.59 -9.06
C ALA A 36 -5.51 1.97 -8.61
N TYR A 37 -6.63 2.56 -9.00
CA TYR A 37 -7.95 2.05 -8.66
C TYR A 37 -8.24 0.69 -9.32
N ILE A 38 -7.90 0.52 -10.60
CA ILE A 38 -8.10 -0.73 -11.33
C ILE A 38 -7.23 -1.86 -10.76
N LYS A 39 -5.99 -1.58 -10.36
CA LYS A 39 -5.09 -2.60 -9.79
C LYS A 39 -5.34 -2.93 -8.32
N ARG A 40 -6.10 -2.13 -7.62
CA ARG A 40 -6.37 -2.30 -6.19
C ARG A 40 -6.94 -3.67 -5.81
N PRO A 41 -7.95 -4.23 -6.51
CA PRO A 41 -8.49 -5.55 -6.18
C PRO A 41 -7.45 -6.66 -6.26
N GLU A 42 -6.63 -6.67 -7.31
CA GLU A 42 -5.56 -7.66 -7.51
C GLU A 42 -4.50 -7.61 -6.39
N GLN A 43 -4.12 -6.40 -6.00
CA GLN A 43 -3.17 -6.19 -4.91
C GLN A 43 -3.74 -6.62 -3.57
N MET A 44 -4.99 -6.30 -3.30
CA MET A 44 -5.69 -6.74 -2.10
C MET A 44 -5.77 -8.26 -2.03
N GLN A 45 -6.11 -8.92 -3.13
CA GLN A 45 -6.12 -10.37 -3.22
C GLN A 45 -4.73 -10.97 -2.94
N SER A 46 -3.66 -10.36 -3.46
CA SER A 46 -2.29 -10.80 -3.20
C SER A 46 -1.93 -10.71 -1.71
N LEU A 47 -2.36 -9.66 -1.03
CA LEU A 47 -2.15 -9.50 0.42
C LEU A 47 -2.95 -10.52 1.22
N GLN A 48 -4.19 -10.79 0.85
CA GLN A 48 -5.04 -11.81 1.49
C GLN A 48 -4.45 -13.21 1.33
N LEU A 49 -3.98 -13.57 0.14
CA LEU A 49 -3.29 -14.84 -0.09
C LEU A 49 -2.02 -14.96 0.76
N TYR A 50 -1.33 -13.84 0.99
CA TYR A 50 -0.17 -13.84 1.86
C TYR A 50 -0.56 -14.02 3.33
N GLU A 51 -1.67 -13.42 3.78
CA GLU A 51 -2.21 -13.60 5.11
C GLU A 51 -2.58 -15.06 5.39
N GLN A 52 -3.13 -15.79 4.41
CA GLN A 52 -3.44 -17.21 4.55
C GLN A 52 -2.24 -18.06 4.96
N LYS A 53 -1.02 -17.65 4.58
CA LYS A 53 0.22 -18.31 5.02
C LYS A 53 0.46 -18.20 6.53
N LEU A 54 -0.20 -17.24 7.19
CA LEU A 54 -0.13 -17.00 8.63
C LEU A 54 -1.32 -17.62 9.39
N GLU A 55 -2.08 -18.51 8.75
CA GLU A 55 -3.28 -19.12 9.33
C GLU A 55 -3.00 -19.83 10.66
N THR A 56 -1.81 -20.41 10.84
CA THR A 56 -1.39 -21.10 12.06
C THR A 56 -1.42 -20.21 13.30
N ILE A 57 -1.28 -18.90 13.14
CA ILE A 57 -1.34 -17.90 14.23
C ILE A 57 -2.58 -17.02 14.15
N SER A 58 -3.54 -17.34 13.28
CA SER A 58 -4.74 -16.53 13.08
C SER A 58 -5.58 -16.37 14.35
N SER A 59 -5.60 -17.39 15.23
CA SER A 59 -6.26 -17.33 16.53
C SER A 59 -5.70 -16.28 17.50
N LYS A 60 -4.47 -15.83 17.26
CA LYS A 60 -3.79 -14.78 18.04
C LYS A 60 -3.92 -13.38 17.42
N LYS A 61 -4.63 -13.26 16.29
CA LYS A 61 -4.88 -11.99 15.62
C LYS A 61 -5.86 -11.15 16.45
N VAL A 62 -5.45 -9.95 16.85
CA VAL A 62 -6.26 -9.02 17.65
C VAL A 62 -6.74 -7.80 16.86
N ASN A 63 -6.05 -7.47 15.77
CA ASN A 63 -6.44 -6.35 14.91
C ASN A 63 -6.02 -6.61 13.47
N GLU A 64 -6.82 -6.07 12.54
CA GLU A 64 -6.53 -6.11 11.11
C GLU A 64 -7.04 -4.84 10.46
N LYS A 65 -6.20 -4.22 9.60
CA LYS A 65 -6.54 -2.98 8.92
C LYS A 65 -5.97 -2.96 7.50
N TYR A 66 -6.83 -2.72 6.53
CA TYR A 66 -6.44 -2.43 5.15
C TYR A 66 -6.43 -0.92 4.91
N TYR A 67 -5.34 -0.42 4.31
CA TYR A 67 -5.26 0.99 3.95
C TYR A 67 -4.33 1.21 2.76
N ALA A 68 -4.59 2.29 2.03
CA ALA A 68 -3.73 2.72 0.94
C ALA A 68 -2.74 3.78 1.44
N SER A 69 -1.51 3.75 0.94
CA SER A 69 -0.46 4.70 1.29
C SER A 69 0.33 5.13 0.06
N GLY A 70 1.16 6.17 0.22
CA GLY A 70 1.99 6.70 -0.86
C GLY A 70 1.28 7.76 -1.71
N ARG A 71 2.01 8.32 -2.67
CA ARG A 71 1.46 9.28 -3.63
C ARG A 71 0.41 8.58 -4.48
N ALA A 72 -0.75 9.24 -4.64
CA ALA A 72 -1.89 8.71 -5.39
C ALA A 72 -2.37 7.31 -4.91
N SER A 73 -2.19 6.98 -3.63
CA SER A 73 -2.61 5.69 -3.05
C SER A 73 -2.10 4.47 -3.82
N GLN A 74 -0.87 4.54 -4.33
CA GLN A 74 -0.28 3.50 -5.18
C GLN A 74 0.07 2.21 -4.43
N ASN A 75 0.25 2.30 -3.10
CA ASN A 75 0.59 1.14 -2.28
C ASN A 75 -0.62 0.70 -1.48
N ASN A 76 -0.92 -0.58 -1.52
CA ASN A 76 -1.91 -1.19 -0.64
C ASN A 76 -1.19 -1.90 0.50
N ASN A 77 -1.71 -1.69 1.70
CA ASN A 77 -1.13 -2.23 2.92
C ASN A 77 -2.19 -3.05 3.66
N LEU A 78 -1.73 -4.14 4.26
CA LEU A 78 -2.45 -4.91 5.24
C LEU A 78 -1.62 -4.90 6.52
N GLU A 79 -2.18 -4.33 7.58
CA GLU A 79 -1.60 -4.30 8.91
C GLU A 79 -2.33 -5.30 9.79
N ILE A 80 -1.60 -6.22 10.40
CA ILE A 80 -2.13 -7.25 11.28
C ILE A 80 -1.38 -7.21 12.58
N THR A 81 -2.09 -7.15 13.70
CA THR A 81 -1.50 -7.21 15.04
C THR A 81 -1.85 -8.55 15.68
N TYR A 82 -0.84 -9.24 16.18
CA TYR A 82 -0.94 -10.49 16.91
C TYR A 82 -0.59 -10.28 18.38
N ASP A 83 -1.28 -10.97 19.25
CA ASP A 83 -0.99 -11.03 20.69
C ASP A 83 -0.24 -12.33 21.03
N SER A 84 0.71 -12.24 21.96
CA SER A 84 1.49 -13.41 22.41
C SER A 84 2.19 -14.17 21.26
N VAL A 85 2.72 -13.41 20.30
CA VAL A 85 3.53 -13.89 19.16
C VAL A 85 4.86 -13.14 19.16
N THR A 86 5.94 -13.83 18.81
CA THR A 86 7.24 -13.20 18.64
C THR A 86 7.53 -12.90 17.16
N ILE A 87 8.49 -12.02 16.91
CA ILE A 87 9.00 -11.76 15.56
C ILE A 87 9.55 -13.05 14.93
N ASP A 88 10.23 -13.87 15.75
CA ASP A 88 10.83 -15.11 15.28
C ASP A 88 9.78 -16.16 14.91
N ASP A 89 8.65 -16.24 15.63
CA ASP A 89 7.53 -17.12 15.26
C ASP A 89 7.01 -16.78 13.86
N VAL A 90 6.84 -15.49 13.56
CA VAL A 90 6.37 -15.05 12.22
C VAL A 90 7.42 -15.36 11.15
N LYS A 91 8.71 -15.13 11.43
CA LYS A 91 9.81 -15.49 10.52
C LYS A 91 9.86 -16.98 10.24
N GLU A 92 9.68 -17.83 11.25
CA GLU A 92 9.67 -19.28 11.09
C GLU A 92 8.52 -19.74 10.18
N ILE A 93 7.30 -19.24 10.41
CA ILE A 93 6.14 -19.52 9.55
C ILE A 93 6.41 -19.13 8.10
N LEU A 94 7.05 -17.99 7.89
CA LEU A 94 7.38 -17.46 6.57
C LEU A 94 8.72 -17.99 6.01
N SER A 95 9.39 -18.92 6.69
CA SER A 95 10.70 -19.45 6.30
C SER A 95 10.72 -20.15 4.93
N LYS A 96 9.56 -20.65 4.49
CA LYS A 96 9.38 -21.28 3.17
C LYS A 96 9.27 -20.27 2.01
N GLN A 97 9.16 -18.99 2.31
CA GLN A 97 9.10 -17.92 1.33
C GLN A 97 10.50 -17.38 1.04
N ASN A 98 10.69 -16.89 -0.18
CA ASN A 98 11.96 -16.30 -0.63
C ASN A 98 12.08 -14.85 -0.11
N ILE A 99 12.18 -14.68 1.23
CA ILE A 99 12.22 -13.38 1.88
C ILE A 99 13.64 -13.02 2.28
N GLY A 100 14.15 -11.92 1.73
CA GLY A 100 15.35 -11.26 2.22
C GLY A 100 15.03 -10.40 3.44
N TRP A 101 15.46 -10.85 4.62
CA TRP A 101 15.27 -10.12 5.87
C TRP A 101 16.41 -9.18 6.17
N ASN A 102 16.09 -7.99 6.70
CA ASN A 102 17.04 -7.01 7.21
C ASN A 102 16.60 -6.53 8.61
N GLU A 103 17.44 -6.74 9.59
CA GLU A 103 17.18 -6.33 10.97
C GLU A 103 17.55 -4.85 11.16
N ILE A 104 16.56 -4.03 11.51
CA ILE A 104 16.74 -2.61 11.82
C ILE A 104 17.18 -2.45 13.29
N ASN A 105 16.52 -3.18 14.18
CA ASN A 105 16.86 -3.28 15.58
C ASN A 105 16.14 -4.49 16.20
N LYS A 106 16.38 -4.76 17.52
CA LYS A 106 15.81 -5.91 18.24
C LYS A 106 14.28 -6.04 18.17
N ASN A 107 13.59 -4.92 17.94
CA ASN A 107 12.13 -4.88 17.94
C ASN A 107 11.53 -4.59 16.55
N ARG A 108 12.36 -4.48 15.51
CA ARG A 108 11.88 -4.15 14.15
C ARG A 108 12.76 -4.78 13.09
N ILE A 109 12.13 -5.55 12.23
CA ILE A 109 12.75 -6.11 11.04
C ILE A 109 11.93 -5.75 9.81
N VAL A 110 12.58 -5.66 8.68
CA VAL A 110 11.93 -5.48 7.39
C VAL A 110 12.34 -6.62 6.46
N GLY A 111 11.48 -6.94 5.52
CA GLY A 111 11.74 -7.98 4.54
C GLY A 111 11.15 -7.65 3.19
N ARG A 112 11.62 -8.36 2.18
CA ARG A 112 11.03 -8.36 0.85
C ARG A 112 10.91 -9.78 0.35
N ASP A 113 9.71 -10.18 0.04
CA ASP A 113 9.47 -11.43 -0.69
C ASP A 113 9.73 -11.15 -2.18
N TYR A 114 10.75 -11.79 -2.72
CA TYR A 114 11.18 -11.57 -4.10
C TYR A 114 10.26 -12.24 -5.13
N ASP A 115 9.50 -13.24 -4.73
CA ASP A 115 8.59 -13.96 -5.61
C ASP A 115 7.29 -13.19 -5.83
N THR A 116 6.77 -12.58 -4.77
CA THR A 116 5.49 -11.85 -4.80
C THR A 116 5.65 -10.34 -4.88
N ASN A 117 6.88 -9.82 -4.69
CA ASN A 117 7.19 -8.40 -4.57
C ASN A 117 6.39 -7.71 -3.46
N ILE A 118 6.19 -8.42 -2.34
CA ILE A 118 5.57 -7.89 -1.13
C ILE A 118 6.67 -7.45 -0.17
N TYR A 119 6.54 -6.24 0.36
CA TYR A 119 7.39 -5.76 1.45
C TYR A 119 6.72 -6.08 2.77
N LEU A 120 7.53 -6.52 3.71
CA LEU A 120 7.12 -6.90 5.06
C LEU A 120 7.81 -6.01 6.06
N GLU A 121 7.08 -5.60 7.07
CA GLU A 121 7.64 -4.96 8.24
C GLU A 121 7.04 -5.61 9.47
N LEU A 122 7.89 -6.12 10.36
CA LEU A 122 7.51 -6.69 11.65
C LEU A 122 8.08 -5.81 12.74
N PHE A 123 7.25 -5.39 13.66
CA PHE A 123 7.72 -4.67 14.83
C PHE A 123 6.94 -5.04 16.09
N LYS A 124 7.65 -5.02 17.21
CA LYS A 124 7.11 -5.21 18.55
C LYS A 124 6.93 -3.86 19.22
N GLU A 125 5.75 -3.57 19.71
CA GLU A 125 5.48 -2.37 20.49
C GLU A 125 6.24 -2.41 21.83
N ARG A 126 6.78 -1.26 22.23
CA ARG A 126 7.55 -1.14 23.45
C ARG A 126 6.66 -1.41 24.68
N GLY A 127 7.03 -2.40 25.50
CA GLY A 127 6.26 -2.76 26.71
C GLY A 127 5.00 -3.57 26.45
N SER A 128 4.83 -4.11 25.26
CA SER A 128 3.70 -4.95 24.86
C SER A 128 4.18 -6.32 24.39
N ASP A 129 3.36 -7.35 24.54
CA ASP A 129 3.58 -8.67 23.93
C ASP A 129 2.97 -8.79 22.53
N LYS A 130 2.60 -7.64 21.94
CA LYS A 130 2.01 -7.58 20.61
C LYS A 130 3.07 -7.36 19.54
N VAL A 131 2.94 -8.09 18.46
CA VAL A 131 3.73 -7.93 17.24
C VAL A 131 2.81 -7.47 16.12
N THR A 132 3.18 -6.41 15.43
CA THR A 132 2.47 -5.92 14.26
C THR A 132 3.25 -6.27 13.00
N LEU A 133 2.57 -6.89 12.06
CA LEU A 133 3.03 -7.17 10.72
C LEU A 133 2.35 -6.20 9.74
N ILE A 134 3.14 -5.50 8.97
CA ILE A 134 2.65 -4.71 7.83
C ILE A 134 3.10 -5.39 6.55
N LEU A 135 2.15 -5.78 5.72
CA LEU A 135 2.36 -6.26 4.37
C LEU A 135 2.08 -5.11 3.40
N GLN A 136 3.01 -4.80 2.51
CA GLN A 136 2.87 -3.74 1.53
C GLN A 136 3.10 -4.28 0.12
N LYS A 137 2.10 -4.18 -0.73
CA LYS A 137 2.23 -4.40 -2.17
C LYS A 137 2.45 -3.06 -2.86
N ARG A 138 3.60 -2.93 -3.53
CA ARG A 138 3.93 -1.74 -4.34
C ARG A 138 3.58 -1.98 -5.80
N ASN A 139 3.13 -0.94 -6.46
CA ASN A 139 2.95 -0.92 -7.91
C ASN A 139 4.29 -0.80 -8.64
#